data_56371c0af767b0161af4a682ff311436
#
_entry.id   56371c0af767b0161af4a682ff311436
#
_cell.length_a   1.000
_cell.length_b   1.000
_cell.length_c   1.000
_cell.angle_alpha   90.00
_cell.angle_beta   90.00
_cell.angle_gamma   90.00
#
_symmetry.space_group_name_H-M   'P 1'
#
loop_
_entity.id
_entity.type
_entity.pdbx_description
1 polymer ?
#
loop_
_entity_poly.entity_id
_entity_poly.type
_entity_poly.pdbx_seq_one_letter_code
_entity_poly.pdbx_strand_id
1 'polypeptide(L)'
;LRDDQVAFLAALPPTAELDIGGRTLFCHATPRDDEEIVLVDSRAARWAEVMSAVDPVVATVVCGHTHMPYARIAHGRLIVNPGSIGMPYGRPGAHWALLTPGGAQLRRTVYDYEAAATRIAAESGFPGAAQWAQEYVRDTYTAEAVVDAWAARDGRS
;
A
#
# COMPACT_ATOMS: atom_id res chain seq x y z
N LEU A 1 -4.24 18.41 -10.54
CA LEU A 1 -5.49 18.36 -9.74
C LEU A 1 -6.16 19.74 -9.79
N ARG A 2 -7.50 19.79 -9.78
CA ARG A 2 -8.27 21.01 -9.59
C ARG A 2 -8.32 21.35 -8.09
N ASP A 3 -8.60 22.60 -7.75
CA ASP A 3 -8.63 23.08 -6.36
C ASP A 3 -9.66 22.31 -5.51
N ASP A 4 -10.83 21.96 -6.09
CA ASP A 4 -11.84 21.16 -5.40
C ASP A 4 -11.35 19.74 -5.07
N GLN A 5 -10.54 19.15 -5.93
CA GLN A 5 -9.92 17.83 -5.71
C GLN A 5 -8.83 17.90 -4.63
N VAL A 6 -8.03 18.98 -4.63
CA VAL A 6 -7.03 19.21 -3.59
C VAL A 6 -7.70 19.39 -2.23
N ALA A 7 -8.74 20.21 -2.15
CA ALA A 7 -9.50 20.43 -0.93
C ALA A 7 -10.16 19.14 -0.41
N PHE A 8 -10.72 18.32 -1.31
CA PHE A 8 -11.29 17.02 -0.94
C PHE A 8 -10.24 16.10 -0.34
N LEU A 9 -9.08 15.96 -0.99
CA LEU A 9 -7.99 15.08 -0.50
C LEU A 9 -7.43 15.57 0.84
N ALA A 10 -7.27 16.88 1.00
CA ALA A 10 -6.76 17.47 2.25
C ALA A 10 -7.73 17.30 3.43
N ALA A 11 -9.01 17.10 3.16
CA ALA A 11 -10.03 16.89 4.18
C ALA A 11 -10.24 15.40 4.57
N LEU A 12 -9.55 14.46 3.90
CA LEU A 12 -9.67 13.05 4.26
C LEU A 12 -9.08 12.77 5.64
N PRO A 13 -9.74 11.95 6.47
CA PRO A 13 -9.19 11.54 7.75
C PRO A 13 -7.96 10.62 7.54
N PRO A 14 -7.02 10.59 8.50
CA PRO A 14 -5.83 9.73 8.41
C PRO A 14 -6.18 8.23 8.45
N THR A 15 -7.31 7.89 9.08
CA THR A 15 -7.82 6.52 9.16
C THR A 15 -9.33 6.49 8.91
N ALA A 16 -9.82 5.33 8.44
CA ALA A 16 -11.24 5.05 8.31
C ALA A 16 -11.56 3.66 8.87
N GLU A 17 -12.77 3.45 9.36
CA GLU A 17 -13.21 2.16 9.86
C GLU A 17 -14.49 1.71 9.17
N LEU A 18 -14.56 0.42 8.85
CA LEU A 18 -15.72 -0.26 8.30
C LEU A 18 -15.94 -1.59 9.03
N ASP A 19 -17.19 -2.06 9.12
CA ASP A 19 -17.49 -3.43 9.52
C ASP A 19 -17.57 -4.33 8.29
N ILE A 20 -16.60 -5.26 8.18
CA ILE A 20 -16.55 -6.25 7.10
C ILE A 20 -16.46 -7.65 7.73
N GLY A 21 -17.53 -8.03 8.46
CA GLY A 21 -17.51 -9.25 9.28
C GLY A 21 -16.54 -9.19 10.44
N GLY A 22 -16.37 -7.99 10.98
CA GLY A 22 -15.47 -7.57 12.05
C GLY A 22 -14.89 -6.20 11.74
N ARG A 23 -14.51 -5.49 12.81
CA ARG A 23 -14.01 -4.11 12.69
C ARG A 23 -12.72 -4.06 11.89
N THR A 24 -12.74 -3.35 10.76
CA THR A 24 -11.62 -3.20 9.83
C THR A 24 -11.20 -1.74 9.79
N LEU A 25 -9.92 -1.49 10.10
CA LEU A 25 -9.31 -0.16 10.06
C LEU A 25 -8.49 -0.01 8.76
N PHE A 26 -8.63 1.13 8.11
CA PHE A 26 -7.89 1.52 6.92
C PHE A 26 -6.97 2.69 7.23
N CYS A 27 -5.74 2.65 6.78
CA CYS A 27 -4.76 3.72 6.87
C CYS A 27 -3.85 3.74 5.64
N HIS A 28 -3.06 4.82 5.46
CA HIS A 28 -2.12 4.85 4.33
C HIS A 28 -0.91 3.93 4.59
N ALA A 29 -0.11 4.22 5.60
CA ALA A 29 1.06 3.41 5.96
C ALA A 29 0.81 2.61 7.24
N THR A 30 0.71 3.28 8.38
CA THR A 30 0.38 2.66 9.68
C THR A 30 -0.77 3.41 10.35
N PRO A 31 -1.43 2.84 11.37
CA PRO A 31 -2.52 3.52 12.07
C PRO A 31 -2.11 4.83 12.76
N ARG A 32 -0.83 5.06 12.98
CA ARG A 32 -0.30 6.22 13.71
C ARG A 32 0.49 7.21 12.85
N ASP A 33 0.91 6.79 11.64
CA ASP A 33 1.80 7.60 10.80
C ASP A 33 1.65 7.18 9.33
N ASP A 34 1.57 8.13 8.42
CA ASP A 34 1.30 7.92 6.99
C ASP A 34 2.59 7.74 6.14
N GLU A 35 3.77 7.89 6.76
CA GLU A 35 5.08 7.66 6.12
C GLU A 35 5.89 6.51 6.75
N GLU A 36 5.38 5.94 7.84
CA GLU A 36 6.07 4.89 8.59
C GLU A 36 6.17 3.58 7.80
N ILE A 37 7.37 3.02 7.71
CA ILE A 37 7.60 1.76 7.00
C ILE A 37 7.38 0.58 7.91
N VAL A 38 6.52 -0.33 7.45
CA VAL A 38 6.40 -1.71 7.92
C VAL A 38 6.31 -2.64 6.71
N LEU A 39 7.06 -3.73 6.75
CA LEU A 39 7.22 -4.66 5.63
C LEU A 39 6.61 -6.02 5.97
N VAL A 40 6.41 -6.85 4.96
CA VAL A 40 5.86 -8.20 5.13
C VAL A 40 6.65 -9.03 6.14
N ASP A 41 7.96 -8.82 6.22
CA ASP A 41 8.91 -9.53 7.07
C ASP A 41 9.34 -8.73 8.32
N SER A 42 8.71 -7.57 8.60
CA SER A 42 8.95 -6.81 9.83
C SER A 42 8.79 -7.69 11.07
N ARG A 43 9.69 -7.50 12.04
CA ARG A 43 9.72 -8.30 13.29
C ARG A 43 8.42 -8.15 14.08
N ALA A 44 8.08 -9.18 14.84
CA ALA A 44 6.89 -9.16 15.70
C ALA A 44 6.85 -7.98 16.66
N ALA A 45 8.01 -7.59 17.21
CA ALA A 45 8.13 -6.43 18.10
C ALA A 45 7.79 -5.11 17.38
N ARG A 46 8.19 -4.96 16.12
CA ARG A 46 7.84 -3.80 15.30
C ARG A 46 6.33 -3.70 15.08
N TRP A 47 5.70 -4.80 14.73
CA TRP A 47 4.25 -4.87 14.60
C TRP A 47 3.51 -4.59 15.92
N ALA A 48 4.02 -5.09 17.05
CA ALA A 48 3.45 -4.80 18.36
C ALA A 48 3.52 -3.31 18.69
N GLU A 49 4.64 -2.65 18.38
CA GLU A 49 4.84 -1.22 18.56
C GLU A 49 3.84 -0.41 17.71
N VAL A 50 3.78 -0.67 16.41
CA VAL A 50 2.93 0.04 15.45
C VAL A 50 1.43 -0.12 15.78
N MET A 51 1.05 -1.31 16.26
CA MET A 51 -0.35 -1.63 16.59
C MET A 51 -0.75 -1.32 18.03
N SER A 52 0.17 -0.76 18.84
CA SER A 52 -0.04 -0.57 20.29
C SER A 52 -1.25 0.31 20.66
N ALA A 53 -1.55 1.31 19.85
CA ALA A 53 -2.67 2.24 20.05
C ALA A 53 -3.96 1.82 19.33
N VAL A 54 -3.95 0.72 18.56
CA VAL A 54 -5.13 0.24 17.84
C VAL A 54 -6.08 -0.48 18.80
N ASP A 55 -7.34 -0.08 18.80
CA ASP A 55 -8.37 -0.71 19.63
C ASP A 55 -8.34 -2.25 19.46
N PRO A 56 -8.28 -3.03 20.55
CA PRO A 56 -8.27 -4.50 20.49
C PRO A 56 -9.43 -5.14 19.72
N VAL A 57 -10.54 -4.44 19.58
CA VAL A 57 -11.70 -4.93 18.82
C VAL A 57 -11.47 -4.92 17.31
N VAL A 58 -10.49 -4.16 16.81
CA VAL A 58 -10.10 -4.13 15.39
C VAL A 58 -9.49 -5.48 15.03
N ALA A 59 -10.16 -6.23 14.17
CA ALA A 59 -9.74 -7.55 13.72
C ALA A 59 -8.81 -7.50 12.50
N THR A 60 -8.99 -6.50 11.64
CA THR A 60 -8.24 -6.34 10.39
C THR A 60 -7.71 -4.91 10.25
N VAL A 61 -6.46 -4.78 9.81
CA VAL A 61 -5.87 -3.49 9.41
C VAL A 61 -5.47 -3.57 7.94
N VAL A 62 -5.98 -2.66 7.13
CA VAL A 62 -5.63 -2.52 5.72
C VAL A 62 -4.75 -1.30 5.56
N CYS A 63 -3.55 -1.50 5.06
CA CYS A 63 -2.54 -0.46 4.85
C CYS A 63 -2.01 -0.50 3.42
N GLY A 64 -1.24 0.51 3.00
CA GLY A 64 -0.63 0.61 1.69
C GLY A 64 0.83 1.03 1.79
N HIS A 65 1.18 2.17 1.20
CA HIS A 65 2.46 2.87 1.26
C HIS A 65 3.66 2.09 0.67
N THR A 66 3.88 0.86 1.09
CA THR A 66 5.03 0.04 0.66
C THR A 66 4.84 -0.62 -0.70
N HIS A 67 3.68 -0.52 -1.32
CA HIS A 67 3.34 -1.01 -2.66
C HIS A 67 3.57 -2.51 -2.90
N MET A 68 3.83 -3.28 -1.85
CA MET A 68 4.02 -4.73 -1.92
C MET A 68 2.77 -5.45 -1.39
N PRO A 69 2.14 -6.33 -2.21
CA PRO A 69 0.95 -7.04 -1.77
C PRO A 69 1.30 -8.14 -0.77
N TYR A 70 0.69 -8.11 0.41
CA TYR A 70 0.78 -9.19 1.39
C TYR A 70 -0.45 -9.24 2.29
N ALA A 71 -0.66 -10.42 2.88
CA ALA A 71 -1.57 -10.62 4.01
C ALA A 71 -0.84 -11.46 5.06
N ARG A 72 -0.89 -11.03 6.32
CA ARG A 72 -0.26 -11.74 7.43
C ARG A 72 -1.01 -11.54 8.73
N ILE A 73 -0.81 -12.46 9.66
CA ILE A 73 -1.22 -12.23 11.06
C ILE A 73 -0.09 -11.55 11.82
N ALA A 74 -0.40 -10.44 12.46
CA ALA A 74 0.53 -9.75 13.33
C ALA A 74 -0.23 -9.10 14.49
N HIS A 75 0.30 -9.23 15.69
CA HIS A 75 -0.28 -8.68 16.93
C HIS A 75 -1.78 -9.01 17.09
N GLY A 76 -2.15 -10.26 16.79
CA GLY A 76 -3.53 -10.76 16.91
C GLY A 76 -4.51 -10.31 15.83
N ARG A 77 -4.05 -9.61 14.78
CA ARG A 77 -4.87 -9.04 13.71
C ARG A 77 -4.47 -9.56 12.34
N LEU A 78 -5.41 -9.57 11.40
CA LEU A 78 -5.10 -9.70 9.99
C LEU A 78 -4.59 -8.35 9.46
N ILE A 79 -3.37 -8.33 8.96
CA ILE A 79 -2.79 -7.16 8.29
C ILE A 79 -2.80 -7.43 6.79
N VAL A 80 -3.31 -6.47 6.01
CA VAL A 80 -3.43 -6.58 4.55
C VAL A 80 -2.82 -5.34 3.90
N ASN A 81 -1.85 -5.56 3.03
CA ASN A 81 -1.43 -4.55 2.07
C ASN A 81 -1.83 -5.05 0.67
N PRO A 82 -2.71 -4.34 -0.05
CA PRO A 82 -3.14 -4.77 -1.38
C PRO A 82 -2.05 -4.61 -2.45
N GLY A 83 -0.96 -3.93 -2.15
CA GLY A 83 0.04 -3.49 -3.13
C GLY A 83 -0.35 -2.17 -3.78
N SER A 84 0.03 -1.97 -5.02
CA SER A 84 -0.24 -0.75 -5.77
C SER A 84 -0.88 -1.03 -7.12
N ILE A 85 -1.80 -0.15 -7.54
CA ILE A 85 -2.39 -0.20 -8.89
C ILE A 85 -1.42 0.36 -9.93
N GLY A 86 -0.76 1.48 -9.61
CA GLY A 86 0.03 2.24 -10.58
C GLY A 86 1.54 2.11 -10.43
N MET A 87 2.03 1.66 -9.27
CA MET A 87 3.46 1.61 -8.94
C MET A 87 3.79 0.36 -8.13
N PRO A 88 3.49 -0.84 -8.65
CA PRO A 88 3.72 -2.08 -7.91
C PRO A 88 5.20 -2.42 -7.81
N TYR A 89 5.59 -3.01 -6.68
CA TYR A 89 6.88 -3.67 -6.55
C TYR A 89 6.73 -5.19 -6.66
N GLY A 90 7.74 -5.86 -7.21
CA GLY A 90 7.75 -7.28 -7.46
C GLY A 90 7.11 -7.62 -8.82
N ARG A 91 5.87 -8.03 -8.83
CA ARG A 91 5.20 -8.44 -10.09
C ARG A 91 4.44 -7.26 -10.70
N PRO A 92 4.67 -6.91 -11.99
CA PRO A 92 3.95 -5.84 -12.66
C PRO A 92 2.45 -6.14 -12.74
N GLY A 93 1.62 -5.10 -12.74
CA GLY A 93 0.17 -5.16 -12.83
C GLY A 93 -0.54 -4.34 -11.77
N ALA A 94 -1.83 -4.15 -11.90
CA ALA A 94 -2.65 -3.46 -10.92
C ALA A 94 -2.99 -4.42 -9.76
N HIS A 95 -2.37 -4.23 -8.61
CA HIS A 95 -2.62 -5.01 -7.41
C HIS A 95 -3.76 -4.42 -6.59
N TRP A 96 -4.63 -5.26 -6.09
CA TRP A 96 -5.77 -4.88 -5.26
C TRP A 96 -6.19 -6.04 -4.33
N ALA A 97 -7.05 -5.76 -3.36
CA ALA A 97 -7.57 -6.75 -2.46
C ALA A 97 -9.11 -6.74 -2.44
N LEU A 98 -9.71 -7.90 -2.41
CA LEU A 98 -11.12 -8.09 -2.11
C LEU A 98 -11.25 -8.50 -0.64
N LEU A 99 -11.93 -7.65 0.14
CA LEU A 99 -12.23 -7.94 1.53
C LEU A 99 -13.64 -8.56 1.63
N THR A 100 -13.76 -9.58 2.43
CA THR A 100 -15.02 -10.27 2.74
C THR A 100 -15.06 -10.60 4.23
N PRO A 101 -16.23 -10.97 4.79
CA PRO A 101 -16.30 -11.46 6.17
C PRO A 101 -15.38 -12.65 6.48
N GLY A 102 -14.98 -13.41 5.46
CA GLY A 102 -14.06 -14.54 5.59
C GLY A 102 -12.57 -14.17 5.48
N GLY A 103 -12.22 -12.90 5.25
CA GLY A 103 -10.83 -12.44 5.14
C GLY A 103 -10.54 -11.63 3.89
N ALA A 104 -9.29 -11.65 3.44
CA ALA A 104 -8.81 -10.87 2.31
C ALA A 104 -8.27 -11.78 1.19
N GLN A 105 -8.57 -11.42 -0.05
CA GLN A 105 -8.02 -12.05 -1.25
C GLN A 105 -7.18 -11.02 -2.01
N LEU A 106 -5.87 -11.24 -2.08
CA LEU A 106 -4.99 -10.44 -2.91
C LEU A 106 -5.20 -10.80 -4.38
N ARG A 107 -5.34 -9.79 -5.22
CA ARG A 107 -5.62 -9.95 -6.64
C ARG A 107 -4.72 -9.05 -7.47
N ARG A 108 -4.55 -9.41 -8.74
CA ARG A 108 -3.78 -8.65 -9.72
C ARG A 108 -4.49 -8.67 -11.07
N THR A 109 -4.68 -7.48 -11.63
CA THR A 109 -5.15 -7.30 -13.00
C THR A 109 -3.95 -7.03 -13.90
N VAL A 110 -3.81 -7.83 -14.94
CA VAL A 110 -2.81 -7.61 -16.00
C VAL A 110 -3.42 -6.66 -17.03
N TYR A 111 -2.64 -5.68 -17.45
CA TYR A 111 -3.02 -4.70 -18.47
C TYR A 111 -1.86 -4.46 -19.43
N ASP A 112 -2.08 -3.73 -20.51
CA ASP A 112 -1.04 -3.34 -21.45
C ASP A 112 -0.15 -2.23 -20.87
N TYR A 113 0.99 -2.63 -20.31
CA TYR A 113 1.94 -1.71 -19.65
C TYR A 113 2.57 -0.74 -20.63
N GLU A 114 2.83 -1.17 -21.88
CA GLU A 114 3.41 -0.33 -22.90
C GLU A 114 2.44 0.77 -23.34
N ALA A 115 1.19 0.41 -23.58
CA ALA A 115 0.15 1.39 -23.88
C ALA A 115 -0.08 2.35 -22.72
N ALA A 116 -0.09 1.86 -21.48
CA ALA A 116 -0.25 2.69 -20.28
C ALA A 116 0.93 3.68 -20.12
N ALA A 117 2.16 3.21 -20.21
CA ALA A 117 3.35 4.07 -20.10
C ALA A 117 3.41 5.12 -21.22
N THR A 118 3.05 4.74 -22.44
CA THR A 118 2.96 5.66 -23.59
C THR A 118 1.93 6.75 -23.34
N ARG A 119 0.76 6.39 -22.84
CA ARG A 119 -0.29 7.36 -22.47
C ARG A 119 0.16 8.32 -21.37
N ILE A 120 0.77 7.80 -20.31
CA ILE A 120 1.29 8.63 -19.20
C ILE A 120 2.28 9.67 -19.74
N ALA A 121 3.23 9.22 -20.57
CA ALA A 121 4.23 10.09 -21.17
C ALA A 121 3.64 11.18 -22.08
N ALA A 122 2.56 10.87 -22.80
CA ALA A 122 1.95 11.77 -23.77
C ALA A 122 0.89 12.72 -23.16
N GLU A 123 0.11 12.25 -22.18
CA GLU A 123 -1.08 12.94 -21.69
C GLU A 123 -0.88 13.58 -20.31
N SER A 124 0.14 13.18 -19.54
CA SER A 124 0.38 13.71 -18.20
C SER A 124 1.06 15.08 -18.27
N GLY A 125 0.51 16.06 -17.54
CA GLY A 125 1.17 17.35 -17.31
C GLY A 125 2.28 17.29 -16.24
N PHE A 126 2.59 16.12 -15.69
CA PHE A 126 3.64 15.98 -14.68
C PHE A 126 5.04 16.11 -15.31
N PRO A 127 5.89 17.04 -14.84
CA PRO A 127 7.28 17.12 -15.32
C PRO A 127 8.02 15.80 -15.03
N GLY A 128 8.56 15.15 -16.06
CA GLY A 128 9.23 13.86 -15.91
C GLY A 128 8.31 12.64 -16.06
N ALA A 129 7.07 12.80 -16.52
CA ALA A 129 6.11 11.71 -16.70
C ALA A 129 6.65 10.54 -17.54
N ALA A 130 7.42 10.80 -18.58
CA ALA A 130 8.02 9.76 -19.42
C ALA A 130 9.07 8.93 -18.65
N GLN A 131 9.92 9.59 -17.86
CA GLN A 131 10.91 8.90 -17.01
C GLN A 131 10.21 8.10 -15.91
N TRP A 132 9.20 8.68 -15.28
CA TRP A 132 8.41 8.01 -14.26
C TRP A 132 7.71 6.76 -14.81
N ALA A 133 7.12 6.86 -16.01
CA ALA A 133 6.47 5.74 -16.66
C ALA A 133 7.46 4.61 -17.04
N GLN A 134 8.67 4.97 -17.45
CA GLN A 134 9.73 3.99 -17.69
C GLN A 134 10.09 3.26 -16.39
N GLU A 135 10.39 3.99 -15.33
CA GLU A 135 10.91 3.45 -14.08
C GLU A 135 9.89 2.61 -13.29
N TYR A 136 8.62 3.02 -13.28
CA TYR A 136 7.62 2.42 -12.40
C TYR A 136 6.53 1.61 -13.11
N VAL A 137 6.39 1.76 -14.42
CA VAL A 137 5.40 0.99 -15.19
C VAL A 137 6.07 -0.09 -16.03
N ARG A 138 7.22 0.22 -16.67
CA ARG A 138 7.96 -0.74 -17.49
C ARG A 138 8.97 -1.54 -16.69
N ASP A 139 9.85 -0.86 -15.93
CA ASP A 139 11.02 -1.41 -15.26
C ASP A 139 10.76 -1.58 -13.75
N THR A 140 9.75 -2.33 -13.37
CA THR A 140 9.40 -2.49 -11.94
C THR A 140 10.54 -3.07 -11.11
N TYR A 141 10.76 -2.52 -9.91
CA TYR A 141 11.73 -3.04 -8.94
C TYR A 141 11.28 -4.40 -8.39
N THR A 142 12.24 -5.29 -8.08
CA THR A 142 11.92 -6.55 -7.40
C THR A 142 11.50 -6.32 -5.96
N ALA A 143 10.71 -7.23 -5.41
CA ALA A 143 10.28 -7.14 -4.01
C ALA A 143 11.48 -7.19 -3.05
N GLU A 144 12.48 -8.01 -3.35
CA GLU A 144 13.70 -8.16 -2.56
C GLU A 144 14.50 -6.86 -2.53
N ALA A 145 14.72 -6.21 -3.68
CA ALA A 145 15.45 -4.95 -3.76
C ALA A 145 14.76 -3.85 -2.95
N VAL A 146 13.43 -3.83 -2.93
CA VAL A 146 12.66 -2.85 -2.14
C VAL A 146 12.71 -3.16 -0.65
N VAL A 147 12.60 -4.43 -0.25
CA VAL A 147 12.75 -4.85 1.15
C VAL A 147 14.13 -4.44 1.68
N ASP A 148 15.19 -4.69 0.92
CA ASP A 148 16.56 -4.33 1.30
C ASP A 148 16.73 -2.81 1.41
N ALA A 149 16.22 -2.04 0.45
CA ALA A 149 16.31 -0.59 0.45
C ALA A 149 15.56 0.06 1.63
N TRP A 150 14.48 -0.56 2.09
CA TRP A 150 13.65 -0.01 3.16
C TRP A 150 13.90 -0.62 4.53
N ALA A 151 14.76 -1.65 4.61
CA ALA A 151 15.06 -2.36 5.85
C ALA A 151 15.49 -1.43 7.00
N ALA A 152 16.33 -0.44 6.72
CA ALA A 152 16.78 0.54 7.74
C ALA A 152 15.62 1.40 8.28
N ARG A 153 14.65 1.75 7.44
CA ARG A 153 13.45 2.54 7.82
C ARG A 153 12.41 1.71 8.59
N ASP A 154 12.46 0.39 8.47
CA ASP A 154 11.65 -0.56 9.24
C ASP A 154 12.21 -0.82 10.66
N GLY A 155 13.22 -0.06 11.08
CA GLY A 155 13.86 -0.24 12.39
C GLY A 155 14.76 -1.48 12.48
N ARG A 156 15.26 -1.97 11.37
CA ARG A 156 16.28 -3.03 11.28
C ARG A 156 17.65 -2.36 11.29
N SER A 157 18.18 -2.11 12.45
CA SER A 157 19.57 -1.70 12.65
C SER A 157 20.43 -2.92 13.07
#